data_e4b5bcf870c42415038a2a5b360451cf
#
_entry.id   e4b5bcf870c42415038a2a5b360451cf
#
_cell.length_a   1.000
_cell.length_b   1.000
_cell.length_c   1.000
_cell.angle_alpha   90.00
_cell.angle_beta   90.00
_cell.angle_gamma   90.00
#
_symmetry.space_group_name_H-M   'P 1'
#
loop_
_entity.id
_entity.type
_entity.pdbx_description
1 polymer ?
#
loop_
_entity_poly.entity_id
_entity_poly.type
_entity_poly.pdbx_seq_one_letter_code
_entity_poly.pdbx_strand_id
1 'polypeptide(L)'
;LSRDEGERLLAFCNNAGPGFLLGVCGAGLFSSSRAGAALYLIHVAAALCAGLLTCRALPPVPHGTYPHKSAKAQHLSAAFPAAVQNALTGCLNVSAFVVFFTVLARLLLHFLPEAFASSLPCALLLGFLELTSGVLSLPCSRAGFLACAALLGWGGMSVHCQTLSVLAASPLSARYYLKGKALQALLSLLLALPALPFLFP
;
A
#
# COMPACT_ATOMS: atom_id res chain seq x y z
N LEU A 1 19.41 -9.48 -8.73
CA LEU A 1 18.89 -9.74 -7.40
C LEU A 1 18.68 -11.24 -7.22
N SER A 2 19.07 -11.77 -6.07
CA SER A 2 18.68 -13.10 -5.64
C SER A 2 17.19 -13.14 -5.31
N ARG A 3 16.65 -14.36 -5.20
CA ARG A 3 15.27 -14.55 -4.73
C ARG A 3 15.08 -13.93 -3.35
N ASP A 4 16.00 -14.18 -2.42
CA ASP A 4 15.92 -13.69 -1.04
C ASP A 4 16.01 -12.15 -0.96
N GLU A 5 16.86 -11.52 -1.77
CA GLU A 5 16.92 -10.06 -1.89
C GLU A 5 15.62 -9.48 -2.46
N GLY A 6 15.05 -10.11 -3.48
CA GLY A 6 13.77 -9.71 -4.05
C GLY A 6 12.64 -9.81 -3.03
N GLU A 7 12.55 -10.89 -2.26
CA GLU A 7 11.53 -11.08 -1.21
C GLU A 7 11.69 -10.06 -0.07
N ARG A 8 12.92 -9.67 0.29
CA ARG A 8 13.18 -8.61 1.28
C ARG A 8 12.73 -7.24 0.80
N LEU A 9 13.03 -6.90 -0.46
CA LEU A 9 12.59 -5.64 -1.05
C LEU A 9 11.06 -5.54 -1.11
N LEU A 10 10.36 -6.63 -1.40
CA LEU A 10 8.90 -6.68 -1.41
C LEU A 10 8.27 -6.29 -0.07
N ALA A 11 8.97 -6.49 1.06
CA ALA A 11 8.44 -6.17 2.37
C ALA A 11 8.15 -4.66 2.57
N PHE A 12 8.80 -3.77 1.80
CA PHE A 12 8.66 -2.32 1.99
C PHE A 12 8.55 -1.48 0.70
N CYS A 13 8.69 -2.10 -0.50
CA CYS A 13 8.70 -1.34 -1.77
C CYS A 13 7.31 -1.00 -2.32
N ASN A 14 6.25 -1.72 -1.92
CA ASN A 14 4.89 -1.46 -2.40
C ASN A 14 4.18 -0.43 -1.52
N ASN A 15 4.20 0.84 -1.93
CA ASN A 15 3.68 1.96 -1.16
C ASN A 15 2.67 2.79 -1.94
N ALA A 16 1.75 3.43 -1.20
CA ALA A 16 0.84 4.40 -1.79
C ALA A 16 1.62 5.63 -2.30
N GLY A 17 1.25 6.12 -3.47
CA GLY A 17 1.93 7.24 -4.11
C GLY A 17 1.66 8.59 -3.42
N PRO A 18 2.59 9.57 -3.56
CA PRO A 18 2.44 10.88 -2.93
C PRO A 18 1.17 11.62 -3.35
N GLY A 19 0.70 11.43 -4.58
CA GLY A 19 -0.55 12.03 -5.06
C GLY A 19 -1.78 11.58 -4.25
N PHE A 20 -1.83 10.32 -3.81
CA PHE A 20 -2.91 9.83 -2.97
C PHE A 20 -2.82 10.40 -1.54
N LEU A 21 -1.62 10.40 -0.94
CA LEU A 21 -1.45 10.86 0.43
C LEU A 21 -1.63 12.39 0.56
N LEU A 22 -1.05 13.16 -0.35
CA LEU A 22 -1.14 14.63 -0.32
C LEU A 22 -2.48 15.12 -0.85
N GLY A 23 -2.96 14.55 -1.96
CA GLY A 23 -4.18 14.96 -2.64
C GLY A 23 -5.43 14.42 -1.98
N VAL A 24 -5.61 13.09 -2.00
CA VAL A 24 -6.85 12.47 -1.53
C VAL A 24 -6.95 12.54 -0.01
N CYS A 25 -5.90 12.11 0.71
CA CYS A 25 -5.95 12.12 2.18
C CYS A 25 -5.79 13.55 2.73
N GLY A 26 -4.71 14.27 2.34
CA GLY A 26 -4.41 15.58 2.89
C GLY A 26 -5.41 16.65 2.50
N ALA A 27 -5.52 16.97 1.22
CA ALA A 27 -6.41 18.02 0.74
C ALA A 27 -7.89 17.58 0.73
N GLY A 28 -8.16 16.34 0.31
CA GLY A 28 -9.54 15.84 0.20
C GLY A 28 -10.18 15.53 1.55
N LEU A 29 -9.61 14.57 2.31
CA LEU A 29 -10.22 14.11 3.56
C LEU A 29 -10.03 15.10 4.73
N PHE A 30 -8.77 15.53 4.97
CA PHE A 30 -8.46 16.38 6.13
C PHE A 30 -8.48 17.88 5.83
N SER A 31 -8.68 18.29 4.57
CA SER A 31 -8.62 19.69 4.12
C SER A 31 -7.36 20.42 4.64
N SER A 32 -6.24 19.69 4.76
CA SER A 32 -5.00 20.15 5.38
C SER A 32 -3.77 19.61 4.67
N SER A 33 -3.00 20.49 4.05
CA SER A 33 -1.70 20.14 3.45
C SER A 33 -0.71 19.60 4.51
N ARG A 34 -0.80 20.09 5.76
CA ARG A 34 0.05 19.62 6.87
C ARG A 34 -0.29 18.18 7.23
N ALA A 35 -1.59 17.81 7.28
CA ALA A 35 -2.00 16.44 7.52
C ALA A 35 -1.54 15.49 6.39
N GLY A 36 -1.66 15.92 5.13
CA GLY A 36 -1.15 15.17 3.99
C GLY A 36 0.36 14.95 4.04
N ALA A 37 1.13 16.00 4.33
CA ALA A 37 2.58 15.93 4.46
C ALA A 37 2.99 15.03 5.64
N ALA A 38 2.31 15.13 6.78
CA ALA A 38 2.56 14.26 7.93
C ALA A 38 2.28 12.79 7.60
N LEU A 39 1.15 12.47 6.95
CA LEU A 39 0.83 11.11 6.49
C LEU A 39 1.89 10.58 5.53
N TYR A 40 2.37 11.42 4.61
CA TYR A 40 3.41 11.01 3.66
C TYR A 40 4.73 10.67 4.38
N LEU A 41 5.19 11.54 5.28
CA LEU A 41 6.42 11.31 6.05
C LEU A 41 6.30 10.07 6.94
N ILE A 42 5.17 9.92 7.64
CA ILE A 42 4.87 8.74 8.48
C ILE A 42 4.89 7.47 7.64
N HIS A 43 4.23 7.49 6.48
CA HIS A 43 4.13 6.34 5.58
C HIS A 43 5.51 5.87 5.08
N VAL A 44 6.34 6.81 4.62
CA VAL A 44 7.71 6.52 4.15
C VAL A 44 8.58 6.03 5.31
N ALA A 45 8.56 6.70 6.46
CA ALA A 45 9.32 6.28 7.63
C ALA A 45 8.91 4.88 8.11
N ALA A 46 7.60 4.60 8.19
CA ALA A 46 7.07 3.29 8.56
C ALA A 46 7.50 2.19 7.57
N ALA A 47 7.49 2.47 6.25
CA ALA A 47 7.95 1.54 5.23
C ALA A 47 9.44 1.21 5.41
N LEU A 48 10.30 2.22 5.59
CA LEU A 48 11.73 2.03 5.80
C LEU A 48 12.01 1.25 7.09
N CYS A 49 11.34 1.60 8.19
CA CYS A 49 11.46 0.87 9.46
C CYS A 49 10.99 -0.60 9.32
N ALA A 50 9.87 -0.84 8.63
CA ALA A 50 9.37 -2.19 8.37
C ALA A 50 10.39 -3.00 7.54
N GLY A 51 11.00 -2.39 6.52
CA GLY A 51 12.06 -3.00 5.72
C GLY A 51 13.28 -3.36 6.56
N LEU A 52 13.77 -2.43 7.37
CA LEU A 52 14.93 -2.66 8.25
C LEU A 52 14.68 -3.78 9.28
N LEU A 53 13.51 -3.77 9.93
CA LEU A 53 13.14 -4.78 10.92
C LEU A 53 12.97 -6.16 10.26
N THR A 54 12.34 -6.23 9.09
CA THR A 54 12.15 -7.47 8.34
C THR A 54 13.48 -8.02 7.85
N CYS A 55 14.39 -7.15 7.37
CA CYS A 55 15.73 -7.56 6.92
C CYS A 55 16.60 -8.11 8.07
N ARG A 56 16.51 -7.52 9.28
CA ARG A 56 17.25 -7.99 10.45
C ARG A 56 16.77 -9.34 10.99
N ALA A 57 15.48 -9.64 10.82
CA ALA A 57 14.89 -10.91 11.25
C ALA A 57 15.23 -12.09 10.35
N LEU A 58 15.91 -11.87 9.22
CA LEU A 58 16.26 -12.88 8.23
C LEU A 58 17.75 -13.24 8.31
N PRO A 59 18.11 -14.50 8.04
CA PRO A 59 19.52 -14.91 7.95
C PRO A 59 20.24 -14.11 6.85
N PRO A 60 21.56 -13.87 7.00
CA PRO A 60 22.34 -13.19 5.97
C PRO A 60 22.21 -13.91 4.62
N VAL A 61 22.03 -13.13 3.55
CA VAL A 61 22.03 -13.71 2.19
C VAL A 61 23.48 -14.08 1.85
N PRO A 62 23.77 -15.32 1.47
CA PRO A 62 25.10 -15.67 0.99
C PRO A 62 25.47 -14.80 -0.21
N HIS A 63 26.65 -14.18 -0.18
CA HIS A 63 27.18 -13.42 -1.31
C HIS A 63 27.54 -14.40 -2.43
N GLY A 64 26.56 -14.80 -3.23
CA GLY A 64 26.77 -15.57 -4.44
C GLY A 64 26.94 -14.63 -5.64
N THR A 65 27.93 -14.90 -6.48
CA THR A 65 28.01 -14.30 -7.81
C THR A 65 26.88 -14.87 -8.66
N TYR A 66 25.76 -14.14 -8.72
CA TYR A 66 24.66 -14.51 -9.63
C TYR A 66 25.09 -14.22 -11.06
N PRO A 67 24.93 -15.17 -11.99
CA PRO A 67 25.22 -14.91 -13.38
C PRO A 67 24.31 -13.76 -13.85
N HIS A 68 24.93 -12.64 -14.15
CA HIS A 68 24.27 -11.50 -14.76
C HIS A 68 23.79 -11.99 -16.13
N LYS A 69 22.52 -12.41 -16.26
CA LYS A 69 21.94 -12.59 -17.58
C LYS A 69 21.98 -11.23 -18.23
N SER A 70 22.98 -11.04 -19.11
CA SER A 70 23.06 -9.86 -19.97
C SER A 70 21.74 -9.73 -20.68
N ALA A 71 20.96 -8.70 -20.33
CA ALA A 71 19.76 -8.36 -21.07
C ALA A 71 20.24 -8.09 -22.50
N LYS A 72 19.84 -8.92 -23.46
CA LYS A 72 20.08 -8.63 -24.88
C LYS A 72 19.56 -7.23 -25.13
N ALA A 73 20.42 -6.34 -25.62
CA ALA A 73 20.00 -5.00 -25.99
C ALA A 73 18.86 -5.10 -27.01
N GLN A 74 17.64 -4.88 -26.57
CA GLN A 74 16.51 -4.81 -27.48
C GLN A 74 16.60 -3.49 -28.24
N HIS A 75 16.37 -3.53 -29.55
CA HIS A 75 16.26 -2.30 -30.32
C HIS A 75 15.15 -1.42 -29.74
N LEU A 76 15.38 -0.12 -29.61
CA LEU A 76 14.44 0.85 -29.03
C LEU A 76 13.05 0.76 -29.72
N SER A 77 13.04 0.48 -31.02
CA SER A 77 11.82 0.29 -31.82
C SER A 77 10.93 -0.86 -31.36
N ALA A 78 11.49 -1.92 -30.76
CA ALA A 78 10.74 -3.04 -30.21
C ALA A 78 10.49 -2.87 -28.70
N ALA A 79 11.43 -2.22 -27.97
CA ALA A 79 11.30 -2.02 -26.54
C ALA A 79 10.17 -1.03 -26.16
N PHE A 80 9.99 0.04 -26.93
CA PHE A 80 8.94 1.03 -26.66
C PHE A 80 7.52 0.46 -26.76
N PRO A 81 7.10 -0.21 -27.87
CA PRO A 81 5.78 -0.82 -27.93
C PRO A 81 5.55 -1.88 -26.83
N ALA A 82 6.57 -2.68 -26.53
CA ALA A 82 6.48 -3.67 -25.45
C ALA A 82 6.28 -3.01 -24.08
N ALA A 83 6.97 -1.90 -23.79
CA ALA A 83 6.81 -1.15 -22.55
C ALA A 83 5.39 -0.57 -22.43
N VAL A 84 4.83 -0.02 -23.53
CA VAL A 84 3.45 0.50 -23.57
C VAL A 84 2.43 -0.62 -23.32
N GLN A 85 2.59 -1.80 -23.95
CA GLN A 85 1.72 -2.95 -23.72
C GLN A 85 1.78 -3.45 -22.27
N ASN A 86 2.97 -3.53 -21.71
CA ASN A 86 3.16 -3.92 -20.29
C ASN A 86 2.50 -2.92 -19.35
N ALA A 87 2.65 -1.62 -19.60
CA ALA A 87 2.01 -0.57 -18.82
C ALA A 87 0.48 -0.66 -18.91
N LEU A 88 -0.08 -0.86 -20.12
CA LEU A 88 -1.52 -1.03 -20.31
C LEU A 88 -2.05 -2.24 -19.53
N THR A 89 -1.38 -3.39 -19.64
CA THR A 89 -1.75 -4.59 -18.89
C THR A 89 -1.71 -4.35 -17.39
N GLY A 90 -0.67 -3.66 -16.89
CA GLY A 90 -0.57 -3.26 -15.49
C GLY A 90 -1.73 -2.37 -15.04
N CYS A 91 -2.06 -1.34 -15.82
CA CYS A 91 -3.19 -0.44 -15.52
C CYS A 91 -4.53 -1.19 -15.50
N LEU A 92 -4.78 -2.07 -16.48
CA LEU A 92 -6.00 -2.88 -16.54
C LEU A 92 -6.10 -3.83 -15.33
N ASN A 93 -5.01 -4.47 -14.94
CA ASN A 93 -4.97 -5.35 -13.76
C ASN A 93 -5.31 -4.57 -12.49
N VAL A 94 -4.68 -3.42 -12.27
CA VAL A 94 -4.99 -2.54 -11.11
C VAL A 94 -6.47 -2.14 -11.12
N SER A 95 -6.97 -1.66 -12.27
CA SER A 95 -8.36 -1.22 -12.41
C SER A 95 -9.36 -2.35 -12.13
N ALA A 96 -9.08 -3.56 -12.59
CA ALA A 96 -9.95 -4.72 -12.37
C ALA A 96 -10.09 -5.04 -10.89
N PHE A 97 -8.99 -5.08 -10.13
CA PHE A 97 -9.05 -5.32 -8.68
C PHE A 97 -9.72 -4.18 -7.92
N VAL A 98 -9.43 -2.93 -8.27
CA VAL A 98 -10.08 -1.77 -7.62
C VAL A 98 -11.59 -1.82 -7.85
N VAL A 99 -12.05 -2.03 -9.10
CA VAL A 99 -13.48 -2.13 -9.42
C VAL A 99 -14.12 -3.30 -8.68
N PHE A 100 -13.52 -4.49 -8.72
CA PHE A 100 -14.04 -5.67 -8.04
C PHE A 100 -14.23 -5.43 -6.54
N PHE A 101 -13.19 -4.94 -5.85
CA PHE A 101 -13.26 -4.70 -4.41
C PHE A 101 -14.17 -3.51 -4.06
N THR A 102 -14.28 -2.49 -4.92
CA THR A 102 -15.23 -1.40 -4.73
C THR A 102 -16.67 -1.91 -4.83
N VAL A 103 -16.99 -2.77 -5.81
CA VAL A 103 -18.31 -3.40 -5.93
C VAL A 103 -18.60 -4.27 -4.72
N LEU A 104 -17.63 -5.08 -4.26
CA LEU A 104 -17.76 -5.91 -3.06
C LEU A 104 -18.02 -5.05 -1.82
N ALA A 105 -17.28 -3.94 -1.65
CA ALA A 105 -17.46 -3.01 -0.54
C ALA A 105 -18.86 -2.35 -0.58
N ARG A 106 -19.33 -1.93 -1.76
CA ARG A 106 -20.68 -1.37 -1.93
C ARG A 106 -21.78 -2.40 -1.64
N LEU A 107 -21.59 -3.63 -2.10
CA LEU A 107 -22.53 -4.72 -1.81
C LEU A 107 -22.59 -5.00 -0.31
N LEU A 108 -21.44 -5.02 0.37
CA LEU A 108 -21.39 -5.22 1.82
C LEU A 108 -22.16 -4.10 2.54
N LEU A 109 -21.95 -2.83 2.17
CA LEU A 109 -22.66 -1.68 2.74
C LEU A 109 -24.18 -1.79 2.58
N HIS A 110 -24.67 -2.37 1.48
CA HIS A 110 -26.09 -2.53 1.22
C HIS A 110 -26.79 -3.43 2.25
N PHE A 111 -26.08 -4.39 2.82
CA PHE A 111 -26.62 -5.32 3.82
C PHE A 111 -26.39 -4.87 5.28
N LEU A 112 -25.64 -3.79 5.50
CA LEU A 112 -25.34 -3.31 6.84
C LEU A 112 -26.36 -2.24 7.29
N PRO A 113 -26.71 -2.23 8.60
CA PRO A 113 -27.53 -1.15 9.16
C PRO A 113 -26.84 0.22 8.95
N GLU A 114 -27.64 1.25 8.66
CA GLU A 114 -27.14 2.62 8.38
C GLU A 114 -26.28 3.18 9.52
N ALA A 115 -26.68 2.90 10.77
CA ALA A 115 -25.92 3.30 11.95
C ALA A 115 -24.50 2.68 12.00
N PHE A 116 -24.34 1.46 11.49
CA PHE A 116 -23.00 0.84 11.38
C PHE A 116 -22.25 1.33 10.15
N ALA A 117 -22.95 1.51 9.01
CA ALA A 117 -22.37 1.97 7.75
C ALA A 117 -21.63 3.32 7.87
N SER A 118 -22.11 4.21 8.77
CA SER A 118 -21.50 5.52 9.05
C SER A 118 -20.44 5.50 10.17
N SER A 119 -20.12 4.33 10.70
CA SER A 119 -19.20 4.18 11.85
C SER A 119 -17.72 4.03 11.44
N LEU A 120 -16.81 4.40 12.35
CA LEU A 120 -15.37 4.21 12.18
C LEU A 120 -14.99 2.72 11.96
N PRO A 121 -15.55 1.72 12.68
CA PRO A 121 -15.31 0.31 12.38
C PRO A 121 -15.69 -0.09 10.96
N CYS A 122 -16.78 0.45 10.42
CA CYS A 122 -17.16 0.19 9.03
C CYS A 122 -16.15 0.79 8.05
N ALA A 123 -15.71 2.04 8.26
CA ALA A 123 -14.68 2.66 7.44
C ALA A 123 -13.36 1.87 7.46
N LEU A 124 -12.96 1.30 8.62
CA LEU A 124 -11.81 0.41 8.74
C LEU A 124 -12.01 -0.89 7.96
N LEU A 125 -13.19 -1.50 8.04
CA LEU A 125 -13.52 -2.72 7.27
C LEU A 125 -13.48 -2.46 5.76
N LEU A 126 -14.05 -1.34 5.30
CA LEU A 126 -13.99 -0.93 3.90
C LEU A 126 -12.56 -0.70 3.45
N GLY A 127 -11.74 0.00 4.25
CA GLY A 127 -10.34 0.25 3.93
C GLY A 127 -9.46 -0.99 4.01
N PHE A 128 -9.84 -1.97 4.81
CA PHE A 128 -9.21 -3.29 4.80
C PHE A 128 -9.43 -4.01 3.46
N LEU A 129 -10.62 -3.88 2.87
CA LEU A 129 -10.96 -4.44 1.57
C LEU A 129 -10.40 -3.59 0.42
N GLU A 130 -10.73 -2.29 0.39
CA GLU A 130 -10.33 -1.36 -0.65
C GLU A 130 -9.95 -0.01 -0.01
N LEU A 131 -8.68 0.35 -0.15
CA LEU A 131 -8.05 1.47 0.53
C LEU A 131 -8.79 2.80 0.31
N THR A 132 -9.13 3.12 -0.95
CA THR A 132 -9.72 4.40 -1.31
C THR A 132 -11.10 4.58 -0.71
N SER A 133 -11.96 3.57 -0.82
CA SER A 133 -13.31 3.57 -0.24
C SER A 133 -13.27 3.74 1.28
N GLY A 134 -12.34 3.03 1.95
CA GLY A 134 -12.19 3.14 3.39
C GLY A 134 -11.69 4.51 3.83
N VAL A 135 -10.64 5.03 3.18
CA VAL A 135 -10.08 6.35 3.49
C VAL A 135 -11.13 7.45 3.32
N LEU A 136 -11.89 7.43 2.22
CA LEU A 136 -12.94 8.42 1.96
C LEU A 136 -14.14 8.32 2.91
N SER A 137 -14.29 7.20 3.63
CA SER A 137 -15.33 7.00 4.65
C SER A 137 -14.89 7.38 6.06
N LEU A 138 -13.61 7.76 6.26
CA LEU A 138 -13.09 8.14 7.57
C LEU A 138 -13.59 9.55 7.98
N PRO A 139 -13.84 9.77 9.29
CA PRO A 139 -14.12 11.11 9.79
C PRO A 139 -12.87 12.00 9.81
N CYS A 140 -13.02 13.30 9.55
CA CYS A 140 -11.97 14.30 9.75
C CYS A 140 -11.76 14.55 11.25
N SER A 141 -11.02 13.65 11.92
CA SER A 141 -10.81 13.66 13.37
C SER A 141 -9.48 13.01 13.73
N ARG A 142 -9.06 13.12 15.00
CA ARG A 142 -7.87 12.42 15.53
C ARG A 142 -7.93 10.92 15.28
N ALA A 143 -9.09 10.29 15.54
CA ALA A 143 -9.28 8.84 15.31
C ALA A 143 -9.24 8.51 13.82
N GLY A 144 -9.84 9.33 12.95
CA GLY A 144 -9.77 9.16 11.49
C GLY A 144 -8.35 9.29 10.95
N PHE A 145 -7.52 10.19 11.51
CA PHE A 145 -6.11 10.32 11.11
C PHE A 145 -5.30 9.07 11.45
N LEU A 146 -5.46 8.53 12.65
CA LEU A 146 -4.81 7.28 13.06
C LEU A 146 -5.25 6.09 12.20
N ALA A 147 -6.56 5.98 11.93
CA ALA A 147 -7.12 4.97 11.06
C ALA A 147 -6.58 5.09 9.63
N CYS A 148 -6.51 6.31 9.10
CA CYS A 148 -5.94 6.60 7.79
C CYS A 148 -4.46 6.15 7.71
N ALA A 149 -3.63 6.51 8.70
CA ALA A 149 -2.23 6.10 8.75
C ALA A 149 -2.08 4.57 8.77
N ALA A 150 -2.90 3.87 9.56
CA ALA A 150 -2.89 2.41 9.62
C ALA A 150 -3.33 1.77 8.29
N LEU A 151 -4.43 2.26 7.69
CA LEU A 151 -4.93 1.77 6.40
C LEU A 151 -3.93 2.01 5.26
N LEU A 152 -3.28 3.16 5.23
CA LEU A 152 -2.20 3.45 4.27
C LEU A 152 -1.04 2.47 4.41
N GLY A 153 -0.64 2.16 5.64
CA GLY A 153 0.39 1.15 5.93
C GLY A 153 -0.01 -0.25 5.47
N TRP A 154 -1.27 -0.64 5.66
CA TRP A 154 -1.82 -1.92 5.22
C TRP A 154 -1.95 -1.99 3.69
N GLY A 155 -2.59 -1.01 3.05
CA GLY A 155 -2.78 -0.91 1.62
C GLY A 155 -4.09 -1.50 1.07
N GLY A 156 -4.84 -2.29 1.84
CA GLY A 156 -6.09 -2.94 1.43
C GLY A 156 -5.93 -4.24 0.65
N MET A 157 -6.93 -5.11 0.73
CA MET A 157 -6.95 -6.41 0.03
C MET A 157 -6.87 -6.26 -1.48
N SER A 158 -7.47 -5.22 -2.04
CA SER A 158 -7.37 -4.89 -3.47
C SER A 158 -5.91 -4.80 -3.92
N VAL A 159 -5.08 -4.03 -3.19
CA VAL A 159 -3.64 -3.88 -3.49
C VAL A 159 -2.87 -5.17 -3.25
N HIS A 160 -3.25 -5.95 -2.23
CA HIS A 160 -2.63 -7.26 -2.00
C HIS A 160 -2.89 -8.22 -3.17
N CYS A 161 -4.14 -8.30 -3.65
CA CYS A 161 -4.48 -9.13 -4.80
C CYS A 161 -3.76 -8.69 -6.09
N GLN A 162 -3.61 -7.37 -6.32
CA GLN A 162 -2.80 -6.84 -7.42
C GLN A 162 -1.35 -7.32 -7.34
N THR A 163 -0.75 -7.20 -6.15
CA THR A 163 0.63 -7.63 -5.91
C THR A 163 0.78 -9.13 -6.09
N LEU A 164 -0.14 -9.94 -5.55
CA LEU A 164 -0.15 -11.38 -5.70
C LEU A 164 -0.29 -11.81 -7.16
N SER A 165 -1.12 -11.10 -7.94
CA SER A 165 -1.27 -11.34 -9.38
C SER A 165 0.06 -11.15 -10.13
N VAL A 166 0.81 -10.11 -9.81
CA VAL A 166 2.14 -9.87 -10.40
C VAL A 166 3.15 -10.92 -9.92
N LEU A 167 3.11 -11.28 -8.64
CA LEU A 167 4.02 -12.28 -8.06
C LEU A 167 3.74 -13.69 -8.57
N ALA A 168 2.53 -14.02 -9.01
CA ALA A 168 2.18 -15.35 -9.53
C ALA A 168 3.05 -15.76 -10.74
N ALA A 169 3.57 -14.81 -11.50
CA ALA A 169 4.49 -15.03 -12.62
C ALA A 169 5.98 -15.10 -12.18
N SER A 170 6.28 -15.03 -10.88
CA SER A 170 7.63 -14.98 -10.34
C SER A 170 7.87 -16.12 -9.31
N PRO A 171 9.12 -16.52 -9.04
CA PRO A 171 9.42 -17.50 -8.00
C PRO A 171 9.40 -16.90 -6.58
N LEU A 172 8.97 -15.63 -6.41
CA LEU A 172 9.01 -14.92 -5.14
C LEU A 172 7.83 -15.28 -4.25
N SER A 173 8.07 -15.41 -2.93
CA SER A 173 7.04 -15.66 -1.93
C SER A 173 6.42 -14.36 -1.43
N ALA A 174 5.09 -14.32 -1.31
CA ALA A 174 4.36 -13.18 -0.76
C ALA A 174 4.47 -13.07 0.78
N ARG A 175 5.07 -14.04 1.48
CA ARG A 175 5.08 -14.07 2.96
C ARG A 175 5.73 -12.84 3.57
N TYR A 176 6.89 -12.44 3.03
CA TYR A 176 7.62 -11.25 3.54
C TYR A 176 6.89 -9.96 3.19
N TYR A 177 6.27 -9.90 2.02
CA TYR A 177 5.41 -8.79 1.63
C TYR A 177 4.27 -8.58 2.63
N LEU A 178 3.47 -9.61 2.92
CA LEU A 178 2.34 -9.50 3.84
C LEU A 178 2.78 -9.16 5.28
N LYS A 179 3.88 -9.77 5.76
CA LYS A 179 4.46 -9.44 7.07
C LYS A 179 4.94 -7.98 7.11
N GLY A 180 5.61 -7.53 6.06
CA GLY A 180 6.06 -6.14 5.93
C GLY A 180 4.90 -5.15 5.95
N LYS A 181 3.81 -5.44 5.23
CA LYS A 181 2.61 -4.59 5.21
C LYS A 181 1.90 -4.53 6.57
N ALA A 182 1.75 -5.67 7.26
CA ALA A 182 1.19 -5.69 8.62
C ALA A 182 2.05 -4.89 9.60
N LEU A 183 3.39 -5.04 9.53
CA LEU A 183 4.32 -4.29 10.35
C LEU A 183 4.28 -2.78 10.00
N GLN A 184 4.23 -2.44 8.72
CA GLN A 184 4.12 -1.05 8.27
C GLN A 184 2.82 -0.40 8.77
N ALA A 185 1.69 -1.11 8.76
CA ALA A 185 0.42 -0.62 9.31
C ALA A 185 0.53 -0.27 10.79
N LEU A 186 1.14 -1.18 11.58
CA LEU A 186 1.37 -0.95 13.01
C LEU A 186 2.32 0.23 13.24
N LEU A 187 3.43 0.29 12.52
CA LEU A 187 4.39 1.39 12.64
C LEU A 187 3.79 2.72 12.20
N SER A 188 2.99 2.76 11.13
CA SER A 188 2.28 3.96 10.70
C SER A 188 1.33 4.47 11.78
N LEU A 189 0.58 3.58 12.42
CA LEU A 189 -0.29 3.93 13.54
C LEU A 189 0.51 4.53 14.71
N LEU A 190 1.61 3.88 15.12
CA LEU A 190 2.45 4.35 16.23
C LEU A 190 3.12 5.69 15.92
N LEU A 191 3.65 5.86 14.71
CA LEU A 191 4.29 7.11 14.27
C LEU A 191 3.28 8.26 14.07
N ALA A 192 2.00 7.95 13.89
CA ALA A 192 0.96 8.96 13.77
C ALA A 192 0.54 9.57 15.12
N LEU A 193 0.73 8.86 16.25
CA LEU A 193 0.36 9.34 17.58
C LEU A 193 1.01 10.68 17.95
N PRO A 194 2.35 10.88 17.84
CA PRO A 194 2.98 12.14 18.19
C PRO A 194 2.63 13.30 17.26
N ALA A 195 2.08 13.05 16.09
CA ALA A 195 1.65 14.12 15.16
C ALA A 195 0.29 14.74 15.54
N LEU A 196 -0.53 14.03 16.32
CA LEU A 196 -1.91 14.46 16.66
C LEU A 196 -2.00 15.83 17.32
N PRO A 197 -1.21 16.18 18.35
CA PRO A 197 -1.33 17.48 19.00
C PRO A 197 -0.97 18.65 18.09
N PHE A 198 -0.15 18.43 17.05
CA PHE A 198 0.26 19.45 16.09
C PHE A 198 -0.75 19.63 14.95
N LEU A 199 -1.53 18.59 14.65
CA LEU A 199 -2.50 18.59 13.54
C LEU A 199 -3.93 18.88 14.01
N PHE A 200 -4.24 18.49 15.23
CA PHE A 200 -5.56 18.61 15.86
C PHE A 200 -5.41 19.22 17.26
N PRO A 201 -5.12 20.53 17.35
CA PRO A 201 -4.92 21.24 18.62
C PRO A 201 -6.13 21.17 19.56
#